data_2f11cd68caeb81917ef9a9e42ea3cdd9
#
_entry.id   2f11cd68caeb81917ef9a9e42ea3cdd9
#
_cell.length_a   1.000
_cell.length_b   1.000
_cell.length_c   1.000
_cell.angle_alpha   90.00
_cell.angle_beta   90.00
_cell.angle_gamma   90.00
#
_symmetry.space_group_name_H-M   'P 1'
#
loop_
_entity.id
_entity.type
_entity.pdbx_description
1 polymer ?
#
loop_
_entity_poly.entity_id
_entity_poly.type
_entity_poly.pdbx_seq_one_letter_code
_entity_poly.pdbx_strand_id
1 'polypeptide(L)'
;MNTAAQSLIRDESTPARTRWIWTPFLPLCLIAAAAALRRIFALLGPASPSTSPTAALDADFAARRALTLLHIVPALAFILLLPAWFAHSVRRHPRAIAVITRILLVLGAVIGLTAIPMSFHPVGGINESSASLLYDSLFLFSLARGAWLFHQGRLQLHRTWMMRAIAVLLGIATTRPIVGVFFATQTITHLQPQQFFGTAFWLGFTVTYIAGEAYLRARGTDSVTS
;
A
#
# COMPACT_ATOMS: atom_id res chain seq x y z
N MET A 1 44.75 -5.47 13.98
CA MET A 1 43.40 -5.05 14.42
C MET A 1 42.61 -4.60 13.22
N ASN A 2 41.45 -5.17 13.01
CA ASN A 2 40.80 -5.48 11.74
C ASN A 2 40.10 -4.29 11.07
N THR A 3 40.64 -3.76 9.99
CA THR A 3 40.07 -2.70 9.13
C THR A 3 38.69 -3.10 8.56
N ALA A 4 38.43 -4.40 8.42
CA ALA A 4 37.14 -4.92 7.94
C ALA A 4 35.99 -4.75 8.96
N ALA A 5 36.29 -4.70 10.26
CA ALA A 5 35.27 -4.47 11.29
C ALA A 5 34.86 -2.99 11.39
N GLN A 6 35.73 -2.08 10.99
CA GLN A 6 35.44 -0.64 11.01
C GLN A 6 34.60 -0.20 9.78
N SER A 7 34.65 -0.93 8.65
CA SER A 7 33.81 -0.64 7.49
C SER A 7 32.35 -1.06 7.70
N LEU A 8 32.10 -2.06 8.56
CA LEU A 8 30.74 -2.50 8.91
C LEU A 8 30.00 -1.55 9.87
N ILE A 9 30.75 -0.71 10.59
CA ILE A 9 30.19 0.27 11.54
C ILE A 9 29.87 1.60 10.84
N ARG A 10 30.42 1.85 9.64
CA ARG A 10 30.28 3.12 8.90
C ARG A 10 29.08 3.22 7.97
N ASP A 11 28.19 2.22 7.93
CA ASP A 11 26.89 2.30 7.22
C ASP A 11 25.79 2.87 8.14
N GLU A 12 26.12 3.85 8.95
CA GLU A 12 25.17 4.78 9.52
C GLU A 12 24.83 5.81 8.44
N SER A 13 23.91 5.40 7.53
CA SER A 13 23.19 6.35 6.69
C SER A 13 22.76 7.53 7.54
N THR A 14 23.28 8.71 7.23
CA THR A 14 23.05 9.99 7.89
C THR A 14 21.59 10.14 8.32
N PRO A 15 21.31 10.52 9.58
CA PRO A 15 19.95 10.60 10.14
C PRO A 15 18.98 11.48 9.31
N ALA A 16 19.49 12.44 8.56
CA ALA A 16 18.70 13.29 7.66
C ALA A 16 18.05 12.51 6.51
N ARG A 17 18.72 11.53 5.94
CA ARG A 17 18.25 10.77 4.76
C ARG A 17 17.17 9.74 5.11
N THR A 18 17.20 9.21 6.32
CA THR A 18 16.15 8.31 6.84
C THR A 18 14.87 9.08 7.15
N ARG A 19 14.96 10.35 7.58
CA ARG A 19 13.78 11.20 7.87
C ARG A 19 12.93 11.48 6.62
N TRP A 20 13.53 11.60 5.45
CA TRP A 20 12.84 11.88 4.18
C TRP A 20 11.82 10.81 3.76
N ILE A 21 12.04 9.55 4.14
CA ILE A 21 11.12 8.45 3.83
C ILE A 21 9.87 8.53 4.69
N TRP A 22 10.03 8.88 5.96
CA TRP A 22 8.90 8.96 6.90
C TRP A 22 7.94 10.10 6.56
N THR A 23 8.42 11.13 5.86
CA THR A 23 7.61 12.30 5.49
C THR A 23 6.42 11.94 4.59
N PRO A 24 6.56 11.25 3.44
CA PRO A 24 5.42 10.81 2.65
C PRO A 24 4.79 9.51 3.16
N PHE A 25 5.55 8.64 3.82
CA PHE A 25 5.10 7.30 4.22
C PHE A 25 4.04 7.34 5.32
N LEU A 26 4.27 8.08 6.40
CA LEU A 26 3.31 8.17 7.51
C LEU A 26 1.98 8.80 7.11
N PRO A 27 1.94 9.93 6.39
CA PRO A 27 0.67 10.46 5.85
C PRO A 27 -0.09 9.46 4.99
N LEU A 28 0.59 8.73 4.10
CA LEU A 28 -0.07 7.70 3.28
C LEU A 28 -0.64 6.56 4.14
N CYS A 29 0.09 6.10 5.15
CA CYS A 29 -0.44 5.09 6.09
C CYS A 29 -1.67 5.63 6.85
N LEU A 30 -1.66 6.88 7.28
CA LEU A 30 -2.78 7.50 7.97
C LEU A 30 -4.00 7.65 7.06
N ILE A 31 -3.82 8.10 5.81
CA ILE A 31 -4.89 8.19 4.82
C ILE A 31 -5.49 6.81 4.53
N ALA A 32 -4.64 5.79 4.33
CA ALA A 32 -5.10 4.42 4.10
C ALA A 32 -5.87 3.87 5.31
N ALA A 33 -5.36 4.05 6.52
CA ALA A 33 -6.01 3.60 7.75
C ALA A 33 -7.35 4.31 7.97
N ALA A 34 -7.40 5.63 7.80
CA ALA A 34 -8.62 6.41 7.92
C ALA A 34 -9.69 5.98 6.89
N ALA A 35 -9.28 5.76 5.63
CA ALA A 35 -10.17 5.28 4.58
C ALA A 35 -10.71 3.86 4.89
N ALA A 36 -9.85 2.96 5.37
CA ALA A 36 -10.25 1.61 5.78
C ALA A 36 -11.23 1.64 6.95
N LEU A 37 -10.92 2.41 8.00
CA LEU A 37 -11.79 2.57 9.17
C LEU A 37 -13.14 3.15 8.77
N ARG A 38 -13.16 4.24 7.98
CA ARG A 38 -14.41 4.81 7.47
C ARG A 38 -15.25 3.75 6.74
N ARG A 39 -14.65 2.95 5.88
CA ARG A 39 -15.36 1.90 5.14
C ARG A 39 -15.87 0.80 6.07
N ILE A 40 -15.09 0.38 7.05
CA ILE A 40 -15.54 -0.61 8.06
C ILE A 40 -16.74 -0.07 8.82
N PHE A 41 -16.70 1.17 9.31
CA PHE A 41 -17.83 1.79 10.01
C PHE A 41 -19.05 1.94 9.10
N ALA A 42 -18.90 2.30 7.83
CA ALA A 42 -20.00 2.37 6.89
C ALA A 42 -20.65 0.99 6.62
N LEU A 43 -19.87 -0.09 6.68
CA LEU A 43 -20.38 -1.45 6.49
C LEU A 43 -21.01 -2.06 7.74
N LEU A 44 -20.58 -1.65 8.94
CA LEU A 44 -21.05 -2.19 10.21
C LEU A 44 -22.15 -1.33 10.84
N GLY A 45 -22.23 -0.05 10.46
CA GLY A 45 -23.20 0.92 10.95
C GLY A 45 -24.53 0.91 10.17
N PRO A 46 -25.43 1.82 10.51
CA PRO A 46 -26.65 2.05 9.74
C PRO A 46 -26.31 2.54 8.32
N ALA A 47 -27.22 2.29 7.37
CA ALA A 47 -27.04 2.73 5.99
C ALA A 47 -26.79 4.24 5.92
N SER A 48 -25.84 4.65 5.07
CA SER A 48 -25.54 6.06 4.84
C SER A 48 -26.78 6.80 4.34
N PRO A 49 -27.05 8.03 4.81
CA PRO A 49 -28.15 8.84 4.29
C PRO A 49 -28.06 8.98 2.76
N SER A 50 -29.18 8.87 2.07
CA SER A 50 -29.25 8.99 0.60
C SER A 50 -28.68 10.31 0.04
N THR A 51 -28.63 11.33 0.88
CA THR A 51 -28.06 12.65 0.57
C THR A 51 -26.51 12.68 0.61
N SER A 52 -25.85 11.62 1.10
CA SER A 52 -24.41 11.56 1.15
C SER A 52 -23.83 11.41 -0.27
N PRO A 53 -22.80 12.20 -0.66
CA PRO A 53 -22.13 12.05 -1.96
C PRO A 53 -21.54 10.65 -2.20
N THR A 54 -21.33 9.88 -1.13
CA THR A 54 -20.78 8.52 -1.18
C THR A 54 -21.84 7.43 -1.00
N ALA A 55 -23.13 7.77 -0.90
CA ALA A 55 -24.20 6.79 -0.60
C ALA A 55 -24.25 5.64 -1.62
N ALA A 56 -24.15 5.95 -2.90
CA ALA A 56 -24.15 4.93 -3.96
C ALA A 56 -22.93 3.99 -3.85
N LEU A 57 -21.75 4.54 -3.55
CA LEU A 57 -20.54 3.77 -3.32
C LEU A 57 -20.64 2.87 -2.08
N ASP A 58 -21.20 3.41 -0.99
CA ASP A 58 -21.38 2.67 0.25
C ASP A 58 -22.36 1.52 0.07
N ALA A 59 -23.44 1.72 -0.71
CA ALA A 59 -24.40 0.68 -1.07
C ALA A 59 -23.77 -0.44 -1.93
N ASP A 60 -22.95 -0.08 -2.93
CA ASP A 60 -22.27 -1.04 -3.79
C ASP A 60 -21.28 -1.95 -3.01
N PHE A 61 -20.52 -1.36 -2.08
CA PHE A 61 -19.67 -2.14 -1.18
C PHE A 61 -20.46 -2.95 -0.15
N ALA A 62 -21.61 -2.47 0.31
CA ALA A 62 -22.50 -3.19 1.23
C ALA A 62 -23.11 -4.43 0.57
N ALA A 63 -23.41 -4.39 -0.71
CA ALA A 63 -23.90 -5.54 -1.48
C ALA A 63 -22.90 -6.72 -1.47
N ARG A 64 -21.60 -6.43 -1.31
CA ARG A 64 -20.52 -7.44 -1.20
C ARG A 64 -19.78 -7.37 0.13
N ARG A 65 -20.55 -7.13 1.21
CA ARG A 65 -20.03 -6.86 2.56
C ARG A 65 -18.95 -7.84 3.02
N ALA A 66 -19.17 -9.14 2.84
CA ALA A 66 -18.26 -10.19 3.30
C ALA A 66 -16.90 -10.08 2.57
N LEU A 67 -16.91 -9.96 1.24
CA LEU A 67 -15.69 -9.81 0.43
C LEU A 67 -14.96 -8.50 0.78
N THR A 68 -15.72 -7.41 0.92
CA THR A 68 -15.16 -6.10 1.28
C THR A 68 -14.49 -6.12 2.65
N LEU A 69 -15.11 -6.72 3.66
CA LEU A 69 -14.51 -6.85 4.98
C LEU A 69 -13.30 -7.79 4.98
N LEU A 70 -13.37 -8.91 4.23
CA LEU A 70 -12.25 -9.85 4.09
C LEU A 70 -11.03 -9.20 3.43
N HIS A 71 -11.22 -8.18 2.59
CA HIS A 71 -10.16 -7.38 1.99
C HIS A 71 -9.66 -6.26 2.92
N ILE A 72 -10.57 -5.44 3.46
CA ILE A 72 -10.22 -4.19 4.15
C ILE A 72 -9.67 -4.42 5.54
N VAL A 73 -10.16 -5.43 6.30
CA VAL A 73 -9.67 -5.70 7.65
C VAL A 73 -8.21 -6.16 7.64
N PRO A 74 -7.80 -7.13 6.80
CA PRO A 74 -6.38 -7.45 6.63
C PRO A 74 -5.55 -6.27 6.09
N ALA A 75 -6.11 -5.43 5.19
CA ALA A 75 -5.41 -4.25 4.69
C ALA A 75 -5.14 -3.24 5.82
N LEU A 76 -6.10 -2.99 6.69
CA LEU A 76 -5.90 -2.14 7.86
C LEU A 76 -4.83 -2.70 8.78
N ALA A 77 -4.87 -4.00 9.11
CA ALA A 77 -3.87 -4.65 9.94
C ALA A 77 -2.48 -4.58 9.30
N PHE A 78 -2.37 -4.77 7.98
CA PHE A 78 -1.13 -4.64 7.23
C PHE A 78 -0.55 -3.22 7.37
N ILE A 79 -1.37 -2.19 7.12
CA ILE A 79 -0.96 -0.78 7.21
C ILE A 79 -0.49 -0.43 8.62
N LEU A 80 -1.19 -0.89 9.67
CA LEU A 80 -0.81 -0.63 11.06
C LEU A 80 0.50 -1.32 11.47
N LEU A 81 0.84 -2.45 10.85
CA LEU A 81 2.11 -3.16 11.10
C LEU A 81 3.30 -2.57 10.34
N LEU A 82 3.08 -1.81 9.26
CA LEU A 82 4.17 -1.27 8.45
C LEU A 82 5.15 -0.39 9.25
N PRO A 83 4.73 0.56 10.10
CA PRO A 83 5.67 1.35 10.89
C PRO A 83 6.58 0.48 11.77
N ALA A 84 6.04 -0.61 12.36
CA ALA A 84 6.83 -1.54 13.16
C ALA A 84 7.87 -2.30 12.31
N TRP A 85 7.49 -2.71 11.08
CA TRP A 85 8.42 -3.39 10.16
C TRP A 85 9.60 -2.49 9.76
N PHE A 86 9.39 -1.17 9.64
CA PHE A 86 10.42 -0.19 9.37
C PHE A 86 11.20 0.25 10.62
N ALA A 87 10.65 0.07 11.82
CA ALA A 87 11.24 0.55 13.05
C ALA A 87 12.62 -0.08 13.32
N HIS A 88 13.62 0.75 13.57
CA HIS A 88 14.98 0.30 13.85
C HIS A 88 15.05 -0.59 15.10
N SER A 89 14.30 -0.26 16.14
CA SER A 89 14.17 -1.05 17.37
C SER A 89 13.72 -2.49 17.10
N VAL A 90 12.72 -2.68 16.27
CA VAL A 90 12.20 -4.02 15.89
C VAL A 90 13.24 -4.77 15.04
N ARG A 91 13.90 -4.07 14.12
CA ARG A 91 14.89 -4.67 13.21
C ARG A 91 16.14 -5.19 13.92
N ARG A 92 16.44 -4.71 15.12
CA ARG A 92 17.51 -5.24 15.98
C ARG A 92 17.17 -6.61 16.57
N HIS A 93 15.89 -7.04 16.53
CA HIS A 93 15.44 -8.31 17.08
C HIS A 93 15.05 -9.28 15.95
N PRO A 94 15.93 -10.26 15.58
CA PRO A 94 15.70 -11.14 14.42
C PRO A 94 14.39 -11.91 14.49
N ARG A 95 13.98 -12.34 15.69
CA ARG A 95 12.71 -13.06 15.88
C ARG A 95 11.50 -12.16 15.64
N ALA A 96 11.50 -10.94 16.18
CA ALA A 96 10.39 -10.00 16.03
C ALA A 96 10.18 -9.61 14.56
N ILE A 97 11.26 -9.24 13.84
CA ILE A 97 11.17 -8.88 12.44
C ILE A 97 10.72 -10.08 11.56
N ALA A 98 11.16 -11.30 11.87
CA ALA A 98 10.72 -12.49 11.16
C ALA A 98 9.23 -12.78 11.36
N VAL A 99 8.71 -12.61 12.58
CA VAL A 99 7.28 -12.78 12.88
C VAL A 99 6.45 -11.73 12.14
N ILE A 100 6.81 -10.45 12.25
CA ILE A 100 6.11 -9.36 11.56
C ILE A 100 6.12 -9.57 10.04
N THR A 101 7.26 -9.97 9.48
CA THR A 101 7.37 -10.28 8.05
C THR A 101 6.41 -11.38 7.63
N ARG A 102 6.32 -12.48 8.38
CA ARG A 102 5.38 -13.58 8.08
C ARG A 102 3.92 -13.11 8.15
N ILE A 103 3.57 -12.32 9.17
CA ILE A 103 2.23 -11.75 9.29
C ILE A 103 1.91 -10.87 8.08
N LEU A 104 2.82 -9.98 7.68
CA LEU A 104 2.65 -9.12 6.50
C LEU A 104 2.52 -9.93 5.21
N LEU A 105 3.26 -11.01 5.04
CA LEU A 105 3.14 -11.89 3.87
C LEU A 105 1.77 -12.56 3.81
N VAL A 106 1.26 -13.06 4.93
CA VAL A 106 -0.08 -13.68 5.02
C VAL A 106 -1.18 -12.64 4.76
N LEU A 107 -1.13 -11.50 5.45
CA LEU A 107 -2.10 -10.43 5.25
C LEU A 107 -2.07 -9.93 3.81
N GLY A 108 -0.88 -9.72 3.23
CA GLY A 108 -0.71 -9.31 1.84
C GLY A 108 -1.29 -10.33 0.85
N ALA A 109 -1.11 -11.62 1.09
CA ALA A 109 -1.71 -12.66 0.26
C ALA A 109 -3.25 -12.60 0.30
N VAL A 110 -3.84 -12.41 1.49
CA VAL A 110 -5.30 -12.26 1.63
C VAL A 110 -5.78 -11.01 0.89
N ILE A 111 -5.07 -9.88 1.04
CA ILE A 111 -5.41 -8.61 0.37
C ILE A 111 -5.40 -8.79 -1.15
N GLY A 112 -4.31 -9.30 -1.73
CA GLY A 112 -4.20 -9.47 -3.17
C GLY A 112 -5.21 -10.48 -3.72
N LEU A 113 -5.36 -11.65 -3.09
CA LEU A 113 -6.33 -12.66 -3.53
C LEU A 113 -7.78 -12.18 -3.47
N THR A 114 -8.11 -11.29 -2.53
CA THR A 114 -9.46 -10.70 -2.42
C THR A 114 -9.65 -9.48 -3.33
N ALA A 115 -8.58 -8.80 -3.75
CA ALA A 115 -8.64 -7.69 -4.70
C ALA A 115 -9.05 -8.17 -6.11
N ILE A 116 -8.65 -9.37 -6.52
CA ILE A 116 -9.00 -9.94 -7.83
C ILE A 116 -10.53 -9.97 -8.04
N PRO A 117 -11.33 -10.65 -7.21
CA PRO A 117 -12.80 -10.64 -7.40
C PRO A 117 -13.40 -9.25 -7.24
N MET A 118 -12.82 -8.35 -6.43
CA MET A 118 -13.29 -6.97 -6.32
C MET A 118 -13.08 -6.18 -7.62
N SER A 119 -12.01 -6.46 -8.36
CA SER A 119 -11.70 -5.78 -9.63
C SER A 119 -12.71 -6.08 -10.75
N PHE A 120 -13.54 -7.10 -10.61
CA PHE A 120 -14.64 -7.40 -11.55
C PHE A 120 -15.93 -6.61 -11.25
N HIS A 121 -15.93 -5.78 -10.22
CA HIS A 121 -17.06 -4.95 -9.83
C HIS A 121 -16.61 -3.49 -9.63
N PRO A 122 -16.06 -2.88 -10.70
CA PRO A 122 -15.49 -1.54 -10.62
C PRO A 122 -16.58 -0.46 -10.61
N VAL A 123 -16.31 0.65 -9.95
CA VAL A 123 -17.13 1.87 -10.04
C VAL A 123 -16.82 2.62 -11.35
N GLY A 124 -15.56 2.73 -11.70
CA GLY A 124 -15.04 3.41 -12.90
C GLY A 124 -14.92 2.53 -14.14
N GLY A 125 -15.67 1.42 -14.20
CA GLY A 125 -15.73 0.54 -15.36
C GLY A 125 -14.40 -0.14 -15.68
N ILE A 126 -14.23 -0.51 -16.95
CA ILE A 126 -13.06 -1.26 -17.44
C ILE A 126 -11.72 -0.54 -17.14
N ASN A 127 -11.73 0.77 -17.10
CA ASN A 127 -10.53 1.57 -16.82
C ASN A 127 -10.04 1.37 -15.38
N GLU A 128 -10.94 1.30 -14.40
CA GLU A 128 -10.62 0.96 -13.02
C GLU A 128 -10.22 -0.50 -12.87
N SER A 129 -10.95 -1.43 -13.50
CA SER A 129 -10.62 -2.85 -13.50
C SER A 129 -9.22 -3.12 -14.03
N SER A 130 -8.86 -2.51 -15.15
CA SER A 130 -7.53 -2.70 -15.76
C SER A 130 -6.40 -2.18 -14.88
N ALA A 131 -6.58 -1.02 -14.26
CA ALA A 131 -5.62 -0.50 -13.29
C ALA A 131 -5.50 -1.44 -12.07
N SER A 132 -6.64 -1.81 -11.48
CA SER A 132 -6.68 -2.68 -10.30
C SER A 132 -6.01 -4.03 -10.58
N LEU A 133 -6.35 -4.71 -11.67
CA LEU A 133 -5.78 -6.01 -12.03
C LEU A 133 -4.28 -5.93 -12.31
N LEU A 134 -3.82 -4.88 -13.02
CA LEU A 134 -2.39 -4.69 -13.28
C LEU A 134 -1.61 -4.52 -11.97
N TYR A 135 -2.03 -3.57 -11.15
CA TYR A 135 -1.29 -3.26 -9.90
C TYR A 135 -1.44 -4.36 -8.86
N ASP A 136 -2.57 -5.05 -8.80
CA ASP A 136 -2.73 -6.22 -7.93
C ASP A 136 -1.82 -7.37 -8.37
N SER A 137 -1.68 -7.61 -9.68
CA SER A 137 -0.74 -8.60 -10.22
C SER A 137 0.72 -8.24 -9.86
N LEU A 138 1.10 -6.97 -9.97
CA LEU A 138 2.42 -6.48 -9.54
C LEU A 138 2.63 -6.62 -8.03
N PHE A 139 1.59 -6.37 -7.24
CA PHE A 139 1.60 -6.54 -5.79
C PHE A 139 1.82 -8.01 -5.42
N LEU A 140 0.99 -8.91 -5.94
CA LEU A 140 1.08 -10.35 -5.66
C LEU A 140 2.41 -10.95 -6.14
N PHE A 141 2.88 -10.56 -7.33
CA PHE A 141 4.19 -10.97 -7.84
C PHE A 141 5.33 -10.51 -6.90
N SER A 142 5.30 -9.24 -6.49
CA SER A 142 6.31 -8.68 -5.60
C SER A 142 6.29 -9.36 -4.23
N LEU A 143 5.10 -9.64 -3.71
CA LEU A 143 4.90 -10.34 -2.44
C LEU A 143 5.40 -11.77 -2.50
N ALA A 144 5.04 -12.53 -3.56
CA ALA A 144 5.47 -13.91 -3.77
C ALA A 144 6.99 -14.00 -3.93
N ARG A 145 7.59 -13.09 -4.71
CA ARG A 145 9.04 -13.01 -4.88
C ARG A 145 9.73 -12.66 -3.56
N GLY A 146 9.16 -11.73 -2.80
CA GLY A 146 9.62 -11.39 -1.46
C GLY A 146 9.56 -12.58 -0.51
N ALA A 147 8.46 -13.32 -0.49
CA ALA A 147 8.29 -14.52 0.34
C ALA A 147 9.32 -15.59 -0.01
N TRP A 148 9.51 -15.88 -1.29
CA TRP A 148 10.48 -16.86 -1.76
C TRP A 148 11.91 -16.52 -1.33
N LEU A 149 12.32 -15.25 -1.48
CA LEU A 149 13.65 -14.78 -1.05
C LEU A 149 13.82 -14.80 0.47
N PHE A 150 12.74 -14.56 1.23
CA PHE A 150 12.73 -14.70 2.68
C PHE A 150 13.02 -16.13 3.11
N HIS A 151 12.38 -17.13 2.46
CA HIS A 151 12.63 -18.53 2.71
C HIS A 151 14.06 -18.96 2.35
N GLN A 152 14.67 -18.32 1.35
CA GLN A 152 16.08 -18.57 0.98
C GLN A 152 17.10 -17.87 1.90
N GLY A 153 16.65 -17.06 2.89
CA GLY A 153 17.54 -16.27 3.74
C GLY A 153 18.17 -15.05 3.05
N ARG A 154 17.76 -14.72 1.80
CA ARG A 154 18.27 -13.60 1.03
C ARG A 154 17.58 -12.29 1.44
N LEU A 155 17.82 -11.86 2.68
CA LEU A 155 17.05 -10.82 3.37
C LEU A 155 17.10 -9.44 2.69
N GLN A 156 18.23 -9.07 2.06
CA GLN A 156 18.33 -7.77 1.36
C GLN A 156 17.41 -7.73 0.12
N LEU A 157 17.44 -8.78 -0.69
CA LEU A 157 16.56 -8.89 -1.85
C LEU A 157 15.09 -9.03 -1.45
N HIS A 158 14.81 -9.79 -0.38
CA HIS A 158 13.46 -9.85 0.21
C HIS A 158 12.94 -8.44 0.53
N ARG A 159 13.76 -7.61 1.19
CA ARG A 159 13.38 -6.23 1.52
C ARG A 159 13.06 -5.40 0.28
N THR A 160 13.86 -5.49 -0.76
CA THR A 160 13.63 -4.78 -2.01
C THR A 160 12.25 -5.15 -2.61
N TRP A 161 11.91 -6.44 -2.64
CA TRP A 161 10.63 -6.90 -3.17
C TRP A 161 9.45 -6.55 -2.26
N MET A 162 9.62 -6.59 -0.94
CA MET A 162 8.61 -6.09 0.00
C MET A 162 8.36 -4.60 -0.16
N MET A 163 9.41 -3.79 -0.40
CA MET A 163 9.26 -2.36 -0.68
C MET A 163 8.42 -2.10 -1.93
N ARG A 164 8.58 -2.90 -3.00
CA ARG A 164 7.73 -2.84 -4.20
C ARG A 164 6.28 -3.17 -3.88
N ALA A 165 6.04 -4.25 -3.16
CA ALA A 165 4.69 -4.61 -2.73
C ALA A 165 4.05 -3.49 -1.89
N ILE A 166 4.78 -2.92 -0.93
CA ILE A 166 4.31 -1.80 -0.10
C ILE A 166 4.02 -0.57 -0.95
N ALA A 167 4.87 -0.22 -1.92
CA ALA A 167 4.65 0.92 -2.81
C ALA A 167 3.36 0.75 -3.61
N VAL A 168 3.10 -0.43 -4.17
CA VAL A 168 1.83 -0.71 -4.85
C VAL A 168 0.66 -0.58 -3.88
N LEU A 169 0.72 -1.22 -2.72
CA LEU A 169 -0.37 -1.19 -1.72
C LEU A 169 -0.70 0.24 -1.28
N LEU A 170 0.31 1.09 -1.08
CA LEU A 170 0.11 2.50 -0.73
C LEU A 170 -0.45 3.34 -1.88
N GLY A 171 -0.49 2.83 -3.11
CA GLY A 171 -1.15 3.46 -4.25
C GLY A 171 -2.61 3.78 -3.97
N ILE A 172 -3.31 2.91 -3.22
CA ILE A 172 -4.69 3.17 -2.82
C ILE A 172 -4.82 4.41 -1.91
N ALA A 173 -3.82 4.68 -1.05
CA ALA A 173 -3.81 5.88 -0.23
C ALA A 173 -3.64 7.15 -1.06
N THR A 174 -2.78 7.12 -2.09
CA THR A 174 -2.57 8.22 -3.03
C THR A 174 -3.81 8.46 -3.91
N THR A 175 -4.55 7.42 -4.25
CA THR A 175 -5.83 7.53 -4.97
C THR A 175 -6.87 8.33 -4.18
N ARG A 176 -6.88 8.27 -2.83
CA ARG A 176 -7.91 8.92 -2.00
C ARG A 176 -7.95 10.45 -2.15
N PRO A 177 -6.85 11.21 -2.00
CA PRO A 177 -6.89 12.65 -2.24
C PRO A 177 -7.25 13.01 -3.70
N ILE A 178 -6.81 12.21 -4.68
CA ILE A 178 -7.18 12.42 -6.10
C ILE A 178 -8.69 12.31 -6.27
N VAL A 179 -9.31 11.24 -5.77
CA VAL A 179 -10.76 11.06 -5.76
C VAL A 179 -11.46 12.20 -4.99
N GLY A 180 -10.87 12.63 -3.86
CA GLY A 180 -11.37 13.75 -3.08
C GLY A 180 -11.44 15.05 -3.87
N VAL A 181 -10.41 15.35 -4.68
CA VAL A 181 -10.40 16.53 -5.57
C VAL A 181 -11.52 16.43 -6.61
N PHE A 182 -11.73 15.27 -7.24
CA PHE A 182 -12.81 15.09 -8.20
C PHE A 182 -14.19 15.28 -7.56
N PHE A 183 -14.43 14.76 -6.36
CA PHE A 183 -15.67 15.01 -5.64
C PHE A 183 -15.85 16.49 -5.26
N ALA A 184 -14.78 17.17 -4.80
CA ALA A 184 -14.83 18.58 -4.43
C ALA A 184 -15.11 19.50 -5.64
N THR A 185 -14.68 19.10 -6.84
CA THR A 185 -14.88 19.88 -8.07
C THR A 185 -16.10 19.43 -8.87
N GLN A 186 -16.86 18.46 -8.40
CA GLN A 186 -17.98 17.84 -9.12
C GLN A 186 -19.08 18.87 -9.51
N THR A 187 -19.31 19.87 -8.67
CA THR A 187 -20.26 20.96 -8.96
C THR A 187 -19.87 21.83 -10.15
N ILE A 188 -18.58 21.86 -10.49
CA ILE A 188 -18.02 22.62 -11.62
C ILE A 188 -17.83 21.72 -12.84
N THR A 189 -17.27 20.53 -12.61
CA THR A 189 -16.89 19.61 -13.70
C THR A 189 -18.04 18.72 -14.17
N HIS A 190 -19.07 18.56 -13.33
CA HIS A 190 -20.22 17.65 -13.53
C HIS A 190 -19.81 16.19 -13.79
N LEU A 191 -18.57 15.80 -13.48
CA LEU A 191 -18.07 14.44 -13.66
C LEU A 191 -18.71 13.47 -12.67
N GLN A 192 -19.17 12.35 -13.18
CA GLN A 192 -19.72 11.26 -12.37
C GLN A 192 -18.59 10.33 -11.88
N PRO A 193 -18.75 9.63 -10.74
CA PRO A 193 -17.75 8.70 -10.21
C PRO A 193 -17.25 7.70 -11.26
N GLN A 194 -18.15 7.21 -12.12
CA GLN A 194 -17.84 6.26 -13.20
C GLN A 194 -16.81 6.79 -14.21
N GLN A 195 -16.72 8.12 -14.37
CA GLN A 195 -15.84 8.77 -15.34
C GLN A 195 -14.42 9.00 -14.81
N PHE A 196 -14.28 9.25 -13.50
CA PHE A 196 -12.97 9.63 -12.93
C PHE A 196 -12.29 8.56 -12.07
N PHE A 197 -13.03 7.57 -11.54
CA PHE A 197 -12.44 6.56 -10.65
C PHE A 197 -11.29 5.81 -11.31
N GLY A 198 -11.46 5.33 -12.54
CA GLY A 198 -10.40 4.64 -13.26
C GLY A 198 -9.14 5.50 -13.43
N THR A 199 -9.31 6.77 -13.81
CA THR A 199 -8.19 7.71 -13.93
C THR A 199 -7.50 7.95 -12.59
N ALA A 200 -8.26 8.09 -11.51
CA ALA A 200 -7.71 8.28 -10.17
C ALA A 200 -6.91 7.05 -9.71
N PHE A 201 -7.36 5.84 -10.05
CA PHE A 201 -6.63 4.61 -9.76
C PHE A 201 -5.31 4.54 -10.54
N TRP A 202 -5.33 4.76 -11.84
CA TRP A 202 -4.11 4.83 -12.64
C TRP A 202 -3.10 5.84 -12.09
N LEU A 203 -3.52 7.05 -11.82
CA LEU A 203 -2.65 8.10 -11.28
C LEU A 203 -2.09 7.73 -9.91
N GLY A 204 -2.96 7.32 -8.97
CA GLY A 204 -2.55 7.01 -7.60
C GLY A 204 -1.54 5.88 -7.52
N PHE A 205 -1.82 4.77 -8.19
CA PHE A 205 -0.91 3.62 -8.22
C PHE A 205 0.38 3.90 -8.98
N THR A 206 0.30 4.55 -10.16
CA THR A 206 1.49 4.87 -10.97
C THR A 206 2.45 5.78 -10.23
N VAL A 207 1.94 6.87 -9.64
CA VAL A 207 2.78 7.82 -8.89
C VAL A 207 3.49 7.13 -7.73
N THR A 208 2.77 6.34 -6.95
CA THR A 208 3.34 5.68 -5.78
C THR A 208 4.33 4.57 -6.18
N TYR A 209 4.03 3.83 -7.26
CA TYR A 209 4.93 2.81 -7.77
C TYR A 209 6.24 3.42 -8.31
N ILE A 210 6.14 4.50 -9.12
CA ILE A 210 7.33 5.22 -9.63
C ILE A 210 8.16 5.78 -8.48
N ALA A 211 7.52 6.38 -7.48
CA ALA A 211 8.22 6.90 -6.29
C ALA A 211 8.96 5.78 -5.54
N GLY A 212 8.33 4.61 -5.40
CA GLY A 212 8.95 3.42 -4.81
C GLY A 212 10.17 2.94 -5.58
N GLU A 213 10.08 2.82 -6.92
CA GLU A 213 11.20 2.40 -7.76
C GLU A 213 12.33 3.45 -7.78
N ALA A 214 12.01 4.74 -7.83
CA ALA A 214 13.00 5.81 -7.75
C ALA A 214 13.77 5.75 -6.42
N TYR A 215 13.05 5.51 -5.31
CA TYR A 215 13.66 5.33 -4.00
C TYR A 215 14.60 4.11 -3.95
N LEU A 216 14.18 2.97 -4.51
CA LEU A 216 15.00 1.75 -4.54
C LEU A 216 16.27 1.94 -5.40
N ARG A 217 16.17 2.63 -6.53
CA ARG A 217 17.32 2.94 -7.39
C ARG A 217 18.32 3.87 -6.69
N ALA A 218 17.83 4.93 -6.04
CA ALA A 218 18.69 5.85 -5.28
C ALA A 218 19.49 5.14 -4.17
N ARG A 219 18.92 4.11 -3.55
CA ARG A 219 19.64 3.27 -2.57
C ARG A 219 20.64 2.30 -3.20
N GLY A 220 20.34 1.77 -4.39
CA GLY A 220 21.22 0.85 -5.10
C GLY A 220 22.50 1.53 -5.61
N THR A 221 22.41 2.77 -6.03
CA THR A 221 23.58 3.56 -6.51
C THR A 221 24.57 3.88 -5.40
N ASP A 222 24.08 4.08 -4.16
CA ASP A 222 24.97 4.38 -3.02
C ASP A 222 25.80 3.17 -2.57
N SER A 223 25.33 1.94 -2.82
CA SER A 223 26.06 0.71 -2.47
C SER A 223 27.17 0.35 -3.45
N VAL A 224 27.23 1.00 -4.64
CA VAL A 224 28.24 0.78 -5.68
C VAL A 224 29.38 1.81 -5.59
N THR A 225 29.11 2.96 -4.94
CA THR A 225 30.08 4.07 -4.81
C THR A 225 30.78 4.12 -3.43
N SER A 226 30.48 3.20 -2.54
CA SER A 226 31.10 3.03 -1.22
C SER A 226 31.95 1.76 -1.14
#